data_47af8e14f18d53d0b5b2f2393c37508c
#
_entry.id   47af8e14f18d53d0b5b2f2393c37508c
#
_cell.length_a   1.000
_cell.length_b   1.000
_cell.length_c   1.000
_cell.angle_alpha   90.00
_cell.angle_beta   90.00
_cell.angle_gamma   90.00
#
_symmetry.space_group_name_H-M   'P 1'
#
loop_
_entity.id
_entity.type
_entity.pdbx_description
1 polymer ?
#
loop_
_entity_poly.entity_id
_entity_poly.type
_entity_poly.pdbx_seq_one_letter_code
_entity_poly.pdbx_strand_id
1 'polypeptide(L)'
;MLTNGVFRPIIVNKGTHTERENEVLAGNHSLKAMRELAQEHPEDTRWHNIDVWLVDVDEEHATRIVLADNRTADLGGYDNDILLELLDNLDGDYLGTGYDEDYIGALLGENTPEEMPEAGDADVDNDPISYAIVIDCDSYEQQTRLLDQFIEEGLNCRAIM
;
A
#
# COMPACT_ATOMS: atom_id res chain seq x y z
N MET A 1 4.73 -9.27 -9.78
CA MET A 1 3.87 -9.68 -10.93
C MET A 1 4.65 -10.46 -12.00
N LEU A 2 5.87 -10.09 -12.34
CA LEU A 2 6.71 -10.84 -13.31
C LEU A 2 6.84 -12.33 -12.98
N THR A 3 7.03 -12.65 -11.71
CA THR A 3 7.20 -14.03 -11.21
C THR A 3 5.88 -14.81 -11.20
N ASN A 4 4.85 -14.25 -10.58
CA ASN A 4 3.60 -14.97 -10.30
C ASN A 4 2.52 -14.79 -11.37
N GLY A 5 2.73 -13.92 -12.34
CA GLY A 5 1.68 -13.52 -13.27
C GLY A 5 0.57 -12.71 -12.61
N VAL A 6 -0.58 -12.65 -13.26
CA VAL A 6 -1.82 -12.08 -12.73
C VAL A 6 -2.68 -13.23 -12.22
N PHE A 7 -2.93 -13.28 -10.92
CA PHE A 7 -3.67 -14.38 -10.26
C PHE A 7 -5.01 -13.93 -9.67
N ARG A 8 -5.34 -12.63 -9.76
CA ARG A 8 -6.61 -12.06 -9.31
C ARG A 8 -7.23 -11.21 -10.42
N PRO A 9 -8.52 -11.37 -10.73
CA PRO A 9 -9.23 -10.47 -11.61
C PRO A 9 -9.38 -9.09 -10.94
N ILE A 10 -9.49 -8.06 -11.76
CA ILE A 10 -9.91 -6.73 -11.30
C ILE A 10 -11.44 -6.64 -11.30
N ILE A 11 -12.01 -5.77 -10.47
CA ILE A 11 -13.45 -5.50 -10.45
C ILE A 11 -13.71 -4.23 -11.24
N VAL A 12 -14.58 -4.33 -12.24
CA VAL A 12 -14.94 -3.20 -13.12
C VAL A 12 -16.44 -2.98 -13.11
N ASN A 13 -16.87 -1.74 -12.88
CA ASN A 13 -18.26 -1.35 -13.06
C ASN A 13 -18.52 -1.08 -14.55
N LYS A 14 -19.53 -1.74 -15.11
CA LYS A 14 -19.95 -1.51 -16.48
C LYS A 14 -20.39 -0.07 -16.75
N GLY A 15 -21.03 0.54 -15.73
CA GLY A 15 -21.37 1.95 -15.74
C GLY A 15 -22.69 2.29 -16.42
N THR A 16 -23.63 1.33 -16.58
CA THR A 16 -24.97 1.66 -17.13
C THR A 16 -25.80 2.53 -16.18
N HIS A 17 -25.46 2.57 -14.91
CA HIS A 17 -26.13 3.34 -13.86
C HIS A 17 -25.26 4.47 -13.28
N THR A 18 -24.12 4.78 -13.91
CA THR A 18 -23.22 5.87 -13.52
C THR A 18 -22.78 6.64 -14.77
N GLU A 19 -22.13 7.79 -14.58
CA GLU A 19 -21.54 8.55 -15.69
C GLU A 19 -20.14 8.02 -16.08
N ARG A 20 -19.62 6.98 -15.39
CA ARG A 20 -18.27 6.43 -15.55
C ARG A 20 -18.33 5.01 -16.09
N GLU A 21 -18.21 4.87 -17.40
CA GLU A 21 -18.13 3.55 -18.03
C GLU A 21 -16.79 2.87 -17.75
N ASN A 22 -16.84 1.58 -17.46
CA ASN A 22 -15.67 0.72 -17.23
C ASN A 22 -14.74 1.22 -16.11
N GLU A 23 -15.32 1.79 -15.05
CA GLU A 23 -14.60 2.22 -13.88
C GLU A 23 -14.04 1.02 -13.10
N VAL A 24 -12.75 1.04 -12.79
CA VAL A 24 -12.12 0.02 -11.94
C VAL A 24 -12.41 0.31 -10.47
N LEU A 25 -13.12 -0.60 -9.81
CA LEU A 25 -13.49 -0.48 -8.40
C LEU A 25 -12.48 -1.15 -7.47
N ALA A 26 -11.78 -2.21 -7.94
CA ALA A 26 -10.74 -2.89 -7.20
C ALA A 26 -9.66 -3.45 -8.14
N GLY A 27 -8.41 -3.52 -7.68
CA GLY A 27 -7.28 -4.01 -8.45
C GLY A 27 -6.57 -2.94 -9.29
N ASN A 28 -6.68 -1.65 -8.92
CA ASN A 28 -6.02 -0.53 -9.62
C ASN A 28 -4.50 -0.71 -9.72
N HIS A 29 -3.84 -1.17 -8.66
CA HIS A 29 -2.39 -1.44 -8.66
C HIS A 29 -2.01 -2.56 -9.62
N SER A 30 -2.81 -3.63 -9.70
CA SER A 30 -2.60 -4.72 -10.66
C SER A 30 -2.72 -4.22 -12.10
N LEU A 31 -3.73 -3.39 -12.39
CA LEU A 31 -3.90 -2.80 -13.72
C LEU A 31 -2.76 -1.85 -14.09
N LYS A 32 -2.30 -1.02 -13.13
CA LYS A 32 -1.15 -0.12 -13.33
C LYS A 32 0.11 -0.93 -13.66
N ALA A 33 0.45 -1.91 -12.83
CA ALA A 33 1.62 -2.76 -13.03
C ALA A 33 1.57 -3.53 -14.38
N MET A 34 0.40 -4.04 -14.78
CA MET A 34 0.27 -4.66 -16.10
C MET A 34 0.51 -3.70 -17.25
N ARG A 35 0.02 -2.46 -17.15
CA ARG A 35 0.25 -1.44 -18.19
C ARG A 35 1.73 -1.11 -18.32
N GLU A 36 2.45 -1.01 -17.20
CA GLU A 36 3.90 -0.79 -17.19
C GLU A 36 4.63 -1.97 -17.82
N LEU A 37 4.31 -3.20 -17.41
CA LEU A 37 4.91 -4.41 -17.99
C LEU A 37 4.60 -4.58 -19.48
N ALA A 38 3.40 -4.22 -19.94
CA ALA A 38 3.07 -4.24 -21.37
C ALA A 38 3.88 -3.22 -22.18
N GLN A 39 4.28 -2.10 -21.58
CA GLN A 39 5.16 -1.12 -22.21
C GLN A 39 6.62 -1.57 -22.21
N GLU A 40 7.10 -2.15 -21.14
CA GLU A 40 8.47 -2.64 -21.00
C GLU A 40 8.73 -3.92 -21.81
N HIS A 41 7.69 -4.76 -21.95
CA HIS A 41 7.75 -6.07 -22.60
C HIS A 41 6.64 -6.22 -23.66
N PRO A 42 6.67 -5.43 -24.75
CA PRO A 42 5.58 -5.39 -25.72
C PRO A 42 5.32 -6.71 -26.47
N GLU A 43 6.33 -7.59 -26.56
CA GLU A 43 6.17 -8.92 -27.14
C GLU A 43 5.54 -9.93 -26.19
N ASP A 44 5.47 -9.64 -24.89
CA ASP A 44 4.91 -10.56 -23.90
C ASP A 44 3.40 -10.37 -23.78
N THR A 45 2.65 -11.22 -24.47
CA THR A 45 1.19 -11.13 -24.52
C THR A 45 0.48 -11.36 -23.20
N ARG A 46 1.19 -11.87 -22.16
CA ARG A 46 0.62 -12.06 -20.81
C ARG A 46 0.14 -10.74 -20.20
N TRP A 47 0.76 -9.63 -20.56
CA TRP A 47 0.47 -8.30 -20.00
C TRP A 47 -0.58 -7.50 -20.77
N HIS A 48 -1.07 -8.03 -21.89
CA HIS A 48 -2.01 -7.30 -22.75
C HIS A 48 -3.48 -7.53 -22.40
N ASN A 49 -3.78 -8.54 -21.57
CA ASN A 49 -5.14 -8.87 -21.17
C ASN A 49 -5.21 -9.17 -19.68
N ILE A 50 -6.20 -8.64 -19.00
CA ILE A 50 -6.48 -8.91 -17.60
C ILE A 50 -7.90 -9.44 -17.44
N ASP A 51 -8.05 -10.43 -16.57
CA ASP A 51 -9.37 -10.94 -16.23
C ASP A 51 -10.15 -9.91 -15.43
N VAL A 52 -11.42 -9.76 -15.79
CA VAL A 52 -12.31 -8.76 -15.18
C VAL A 52 -13.53 -9.43 -14.59
N TRP A 53 -13.82 -9.11 -13.33
CA TRP A 53 -15.13 -9.36 -12.77
C TRP A 53 -16.00 -8.13 -13.03
N LEU A 54 -16.95 -8.26 -13.97
CA LEU A 54 -17.81 -7.16 -14.39
C LEU A 54 -19.04 -7.10 -13.47
N VAL A 55 -19.24 -5.93 -12.86
CA VAL A 55 -20.46 -5.58 -12.12
C VAL A 55 -21.20 -4.44 -12.83
N ASP A 56 -22.45 -4.24 -12.50
CA ASP A 56 -23.25 -3.14 -13.06
C ASP A 56 -24.10 -2.54 -11.93
N VAL A 57 -23.51 -1.59 -11.23
CA VAL A 57 -24.04 -1.00 -10.01
C VAL A 57 -24.10 0.52 -10.12
N ASP A 58 -24.94 1.15 -9.29
CA ASP A 58 -25.03 2.60 -9.20
C ASP A 58 -23.82 3.21 -8.44
N GLU A 59 -23.76 4.53 -8.42
CA GLU A 59 -22.67 5.30 -7.83
C GLU A 59 -22.44 4.99 -6.34
N GLU A 60 -23.53 4.83 -5.60
CA GLU A 60 -23.47 4.54 -4.16
C GLU A 60 -22.87 3.15 -3.89
N HIS A 61 -23.35 2.14 -4.63
CA HIS A 61 -22.78 0.78 -4.52
C HIS A 61 -21.35 0.70 -4.99
N ALA A 62 -21.00 1.39 -6.08
CA ALA A 62 -19.61 1.46 -6.57
C ALA A 62 -18.68 2.03 -5.48
N THR A 63 -19.06 3.14 -4.85
CA THR A 63 -18.31 3.72 -3.74
C THR A 63 -18.18 2.76 -2.56
N ARG A 64 -19.24 2.03 -2.19
CA ARG A 64 -19.19 1.04 -1.12
C ARG A 64 -18.25 -0.12 -1.42
N ILE A 65 -18.19 -0.58 -2.67
CA ILE A 65 -17.26 -1.65 -3.09
C ILE A 65 -15.81 -1.17 -2.92
N VAL A 66 -15.48 0.03 -3.39
CA VAL A 66 -14.13 0.61 -3.25
C VAL A 66 -13.74 0.72 -1.77
N LEU A 67 -14.62 1.26 -0.94
CA LEU A 67 -14.35 1.41 0.50
C LEU A 67 -14.22 0.05 1.21
N ALA A 68 -15.05 -0.93 0.85
CA ALA A 68 -15.00 -2.25 1.46
C ALA A 68 -13.73 -3.02 1.05
N ASP A 69 -13.30 -2.93 -0.22
CA ASP A 69 -12.07 -3.57 -0.69
C ASP A 69 -10.85 -3.04 0.06
N ASN A 70 -10.70 -1.71 0.14
CA ASN A 70 -9.62 -1.07 0.88
C ASN A 70 -9.66 -1.43 2.38
N ARG A 71 -10.84 -1.33 3.00
CA ARG A 71 -10.97 -1.64 4.43
C ARG A 71 -10.70 -3.10 4.77
N THR A 72 -11.03 -4.02 3.88
CA THR A 72 -10.75 -5.45 4.06
C THR A 72 -9.24 -5.71 4.02
N ALA A 73 -8.51 -5.02 3.15
CA ALA A 73 -7.05 -5.09 3.11
C ALA A 73 -6.42 -4.55 4.41
N ASP A 74 -6.90 -3.40 4.92
CA ASP A 74 -6.42 -2.80 6.17
C ASP A 74 -6.68 -3.66 7.41
N LEU A 75 -7.80 -4.40 7.43
CA LEU A 75 -8.18 -5.28 8.55
C LEU A 75 -7.51 -6.65 8.47
N GLY A 76 -6.88 -6.96 7.35
CA GLY A 76 -6.13 -8.20 7.17
C GLY A 76 -4.95 -8.24 8.16
N GLY A 77 -4.88 -9.30 8.96
CA GLY A 77 -3.73 -9.59 9.80
C GLY A 77 -3.13 -10.94 9.38
N TYR A 78 -1.87 -11.12 9.66
CA TYR A 78 -1.20 -12.41 9.46
C TYR A 78 -1.00 -13.10 10.82
N ASP A 79 -1.16 -14.42 10.83
CA ASP A 79 -0.57 -15.24 11.87
C ASP A 79 0.92 -15.38 11.52
N ASN A 80 1.77 -14.73 12.32
CA ASN A 80 3.21 -14.64 12.04
C ASN A 80 3.88 -16.03 12.04
N ASP A 81 3.42 -16.97 12.85
CA ASP A 81 3.98 -18.31 12.91
C ASP A 81 3.70 -19.06 11.60
N ILE A 82 2.45 -18.97 11.10
CA ILE A 82 2.08 -19.55 9.81
C ILE A 82 2.80 -18.84 8.65
N LEU A 83 2.93 -17.53 8.71
CA LEU A 83 3.63 -16.77 7.68
C LEU A 83 5.10 -17.20 7.59
N LEU A 84 5.79 -17.34 8.72
CA LEU A 84 7.18 -17.79 8.77
C LEU A 84 7.33 -19.20 8.22
N GLU A 85 6.41 -20.14 8.56
CA GLU A 85 6.42 -21.50 8.00
C GLU A 85 6.26 -21.47 6.47
N LEU A 86 5.38 -20.61 5.94
CA LEU A 86 5.19 -20.47 4.49
C LEU A 86 6.43 -19.92 3.79
N LEU A 87 7.11 -18.93 4.42
CA LEU A 87 8.32 -18.32 3.89
C LEU A 87 9.51 -19.30 3.95
N ASP A 88 9.62 -20.10 5.01
CA ASP A 88 10.65 -21.13 5.15
C ASP A 88 10.56 -22.19 4.04
N ASN A 89 9.34 -22.56 3.61
CA ASN A 89 9.12 -23.47 2.49
C ASN A 89 9.60 -22.96 1.12
N LEU A 90 9.99 -21.70 1.03
CA LEU A 90 10.55 -21.09 -0.20
C LEU A 90 12.08 -21.17 -0.27
N ASP A 91 12.74 -21.78 0.73
CA ASP A 91 14.20 -21.98 0.78
C ASP A 91 15.00 -20.69 0.52
N GLY A 92 14.48 -19.55 0.96
CA GLY A 92 15.11 -18.22 0.80
C GLY A 92 14.86 -17.54 -0.56
N ASP A 93 14.09 -18.13 -1.46
CA ASP A 93 13.65 -17.47 -2.71
C ASP A 93 12.32 -16.74 -2.50
N TYR A 94 12.39 -15.51 -2.00
CA TYR A 94 11.21 -14.68 -1.71
C TYR A 94 10.73 -13.84 -2.90
N LEU A 95 11.32 -14.05 -4.09
CA LEU A 95 11.01 -13.26 -5.27
C LEU A 95 9.52 -13.36 -5.64
N GLY A 96 8.84 -12.22 -5.71
CA GLY A 96 7.43 -12.12 -6.06
C GLY A 96 6.46 -12.33 -4.89
N THR A 97 6.95 -12.57 -3.67
CA THR A 97 6.12 -12.67 -2.46
C THR A 97 5.75 -11.30 -1.89
N GLY A 98 6.59 -10.30 -2.11
CA GLY A 98 6.50 -9.00 -1.46
C GLY A 98 7.22 -8.94 -0.10
N TYR A 99 7.84 -10.04 0.32
CA TYR A 99 8.68 -10.11 1.52
C TYR A 99 10.14 -10.15 1.16
N ASP A 100 10.99 -9.55 1.98
CA ASP A 100 12.44 -9.57 1.88
C ASP A 100 13.08 -10.11 3.17
N GLU A 101 14.40 -10.29 3.14
CA GLU A 101 15.17 -10.80 4.27
C GLU A 101 15.08 -9.88 5.51
N ASP A 102 15.01 -8.57 5.30
CA ASP A 102 14.92 -7.59 6.38
C ASP A 102 13.58 -7.69 7.13
N TYR A 103 12.47 -7.85 6.38
CA TYR A 103 11.15 -8.06 6.96
C TYR A 103 11.09 -9.37 7.74
N ILE A 104 11.66 -10.44 7.19
CA ILE A 104 11.69 -11.74 7.86
C ILE A 104 12.56 -11.69 9.11
N GLY A 105 13.71 -11.04 9.06
CA GLY A 105 14.57 -10.81 10.23
C GLY A 105 13.84 -10.04 11.34
N ALA A 106 13.03 -9.04 10.99
CA ALA A 106 12.20 -8.31 11.93
C ALA A 106 11.11 -9.21 12.56
N LEU A 107 10.46 -10.08 11.79
CA LEU A 107 9.47 -11.05 12.28
C LEU A 107 10.09 -12.07 13.25
N LEU A 108 11.32 -12.51 12.99
CA LEU A 108 12.05 -13.44 13.84
C LEU A 108 12.61 -12.79 15.12
N GLY A 109 12.52 -11.46 15.26
CA GLY A 109 13.09 -10.72 16.38
C GLY A 109 14.62 -10.66 16.36
N GLU A 110 15.27 -10.94 15.24
CA GLU A 110 16.71 -10.85 15.05
C GLU A 110 17.18 -9.40 14.92
N ASN A 111 16.28 -8.52 14.50
CA ASN A 111 16.48 -7.08 14.53
C ASN A 111 15.61 -6.48 15.64
N THR A 112 16.18 -5.67 16.53
CA THR A 112 15.41 -4.91 17.53
C THR A 112 14.31 -4.13 16.83
N PRO A 113 13.08 -4.06 17.40
CA PRO A 113 11.94 -3.44 16.73
C PRO A 113 12.08 -1.91 16.69
N GLU A 114 12.90 -1.42 15.82
CA GLU A 114 12.77 -0.11 15.23
C GLU A 114 12.22 -0.38 13.83
N GLU A 115 10.91 -0.12 13.70
CA GLU A 115 10.20 -0.02 12.42
C GLU A 115 9.87 -1.33 11.68
N MET A 116 8.73 -1.92 12.04
CA MET A 116 8.01 -2.75 11.08
C MET A 116 7.40 -1.83 10.00
N PRO A 117 7.76 -1.97 8.72
CA PRO A 117 7.06 -1.27 7.68
C PRO A 117 5.62 -1.79 7.61
N GLU A 118 4.64 -0.89 7.74
CA GLU A 118 3.25 -1.23 7.44
C GLU A 118 3.17 -1.80 6.02
N ALA A 119 2.53 -2.96 5.89
CA ALA A 119 2.29 -3.60 4.60
C ALA A 119 1.34 -2.71 3.78
N GLY A 120 1.85 -2.09 2.74
CA GLY A 120 1.04 -1.40 1.75
C GLY A 120 1.48 0.03 1.51
N ASP A 121 2.00 0.28 0.45
CA ASP A 121 2.01 1.34 -0.54
C ASP A 121 3.39 1.42 -1.17
N ALA A 122 3.56 0.62 -2.21
CA ALA A 122 4.63 0.83 -3.16
C ALA A 122 4.30 2.12 -3.96
N ASP A 123 4.67 3.24 -3.40
CA ASP A 123 5.00 4.51 -4.04
C ASP A 123 5.38 5.53 -2.95
N VAL A 124 6.46 5.25 -2.21
CA VAL A 124 7.11 6.30 -1.42
C VAL A 124 8.52 6.44 -1.95
N ASP A 125 8.78 7.61 -2.54
CA ASP A 125 10.13 8.13 -2.75
C ASP A 125 11.00 7.77 -1.54
N ASN A 126 12.23 7.32 -1.82
CA ASN A 126 13.22 6.86 -0.85
C ASN A 126 13.73 8.04 0.03
N ASP A 127 12.78 8.72 0.70
CA ASP A 127 13.06 9.70 1.74
C ASP A 127 13.14 8.95 3.08
N PRO A 128 14.13 9.25 3.91
CA PRO A 128 14.29 8.61 5.21
C PRO A 128 13.01 8.83 6.04
N ILE A 129 12.49 7.74 6.62
CA ILE A 129 11.28 7.76 7.46
C ILE A 129 11.45 8.84 8.52
N SER A 130 10.61 9.87 8.45
CA SER A 130 10.63 10.96 9.42
C SER A 130 9.47 10.78 10.40
N TYR A 131 9.79 10.57 11.68
CA TYR A 131 8.78 10.61 12.73
C TYR A 131 8.39 12.05 12.99
N ALA A 132 7.10 12.33 13.04
CA ALA A 132 6.60 13.65 13.34
C ALA A 132 5.58 13.59 14.48
N ILE A 133 5.68 14.57 15.37
CA ILE A 133 4.66 14.81 16.40
C ILE A 133 3.93 16.09 16.00
N VAL A 134 2.61 16.01 15.91
CA VAL A 134 1.75 17.17 15.68
C VAL A 134 1.19 17.62 17.02
N ILE A 135 1.37 18.88 17.36
CA ILE A 135 0.86 19.49 18.58
C ILE A 135 -0.10 20.60 18.20
N ASP A 136 -1.37 20.45 18.59
CA ASP A 136 -2.37 21.49 18.43
C ASP A 136 -2.18 22.57 19.50
N CYS A 137 -2.07 23.82 19.08
CA CYS A 137 -1.87 24.97 19.96
C CYS A 137 -3.11 25.87 19.96
N ASP A 138 -3.52 26.32 21.13
CA ASP A 138 -4.69 27.20 21.29
C ASP A 138 -4.42 28.66 20.84
N SER A 139 -3.16 29.05 20.71
CA SER A 139 -2.76 30.39 20.29
C SER A 139 -1.40 30.42 19.59
N TYR A 140 -1.20 31.46 18.78
CA TYR A 140 0.09 31.75 18.14
C TYR A 140 1.25 31.92 19.15
N GLU A 141 0.97 32.55 20.30
CA GLU A 141 1.96 32.73 21.36
C GLU A 141 2.42 31.40 21.98
N GLN A 142 1.48 30.45 22.15
CA GLN A 142 1.79 29.11 22.61
C GLN A 142 2.62 28.35 21.59
N GLN A 143 2.26 28.41 20.30
CA GLN A 143 2.98 27.79 19.22
C GLN A 143 4.45 28.30 19.17
N THR A 144 4.66 29.63 19.20
CA THR A 144 6.00 30.19 19.14
C THR A 144 6.85 29.74 20.32
N ARG A 145 6.29 29.75 21.53
CA ARG A 145 7.02 29.33 22.74
C ARG A 145 7.44 27.86 22.69
N LEU A 146 6.55 26.98 22.21
CA LEU A 146 6.87 25.55 22.07
C LEU A 146 7.90 25.29 20.97
N LEU A 147 7.83 26.00 19.85
CA LEU A 147 8.84 25.92 18.80
C LEU A 147 10.22 26.32 19.31
N ASP A 148 10.31 27.46 20.00
CA ASP A 148 11.58 27.93 20.58
C ASP A 148 12.15 26.94 21.59
N GLN A 149 11.32 26.37 22.47
CA GLN A 149 11.73 25.38 23.44
C GLN A 149 12.28 24.11 22.76
N PHE A 150 11.59 23.56 21.79
CA PHE A 150 12.03 22.33 21.13
C PHE A 150 13.26 22.54 20.25
N ILE A 151 13.43 23.72 19.65
CA ILE A 151 14.64 24.08 18.91
C ILE A 151 15.84 24.16 19.89
N GLU A 152 15.67 24.74 21.09
CA GLU A 152 16.70 24.77 22.13
C GLU A 152 17.08 23.36 22.61
N GLU A 153 16.13 22.42 22.63
CA GLU A 153 16.34 21.01 22.94
C GLU A 153 16.99 20.22 21.76
N GLY A 154 17.22 20.85 20.62
CA GLY A 154 17.88 20.26 19.44
C GLY A 154 16.94 19.52 18.49
N LEU A 155 15.62 19.66 18.65
CA LEU A 155 14.62 19.04 17.79
C LEU A 155 14.39 19.87 16.52
N ASN A 156 14.14 19.22 15.39
CA ASN A 156 13.81 19.88 14.14
C ASN A 156 12.30 20.15 14.07
N CYS A 157 11.89 21.39 14.28
CA CYS A 157 10.49 21.79 14.37
C CYS A 157 10.08 22.74 13.26
N ARG A 158 8.84 22.63 12.80
CA ARG A 158 8.23 23.57 11.85
C ARG A 158 6.77 23.81 12.19
N ALA A 159 6.29 25.03 11.97
CA ALA A 159 4.85 25.32 12.02
C ALA A 159 4.15 24.78 10.76
N ILE A 160 3.00 24.14 10.96
CA ILE A 160 2.09 23.73 9.88
C ILE A 160 0.91 24.72 9.95
N MET A 161 0.66 25.43 8.87
CA MET A 161 -0.48 26.38 8.72
C MET A 161 -1.53 25.75 7.83
#